data_73687f44b9199a0d6077907e3c76aa20
#
_entry.id   73687f44b9199a0d6077907e3c76aa20
#
_cell.length_a   1.000
_cell.length_b   1.000
_cell.length_c   1.000
_cell.angle_alpha   90.00
_cell.angle_beta   90.00
_cell.angle_gamma   90.00
#
_symmetry.space_group_name_H-M   'P 1'
#
loop_
_entity.id
_entity.type
_entity.pdbx_description
1 polymer ?
#
loop_
_entity_poly.entity_id
_entity_poly.type
_entity_poly.pdbx_seq_one_letter_code
_entity_poly.pdbx_strand_id
1 'polypeptide(L)'
;SELTGIKKALFFWAVELGEKWEPYGQNGVWYEFQLSIANKLIFNKWREALGGNVKAVASGSAALQARLARIFNAAQIPVLEGYGLTETSPVASVNCFDNKGFMIGTTGRPLFNVEVKIAEDGEILIKGPNVMLGYYNRPDLTAEVMKDGWFHTGDIGELVNGEFVKITDRKKE
;
A
#
# COMPACT_ATOMS: atom_id res chain seq x y z
N SER A 1 14.34 0.14 27.98
CA SER A 1 14.05 -0.81 29.08
C SER A 1 13.53 -2.11 28.46
N GLU A 2 14.18 -3.24 28.77
CA GLU A 2 13.73 -4.54 28.31
C GLU A 2 12.35 -4.88 28.90
N LEU A 3 11.42 -5.29 28.02
CA LEU A 3 10.12 -5.80 28.44
C LEU A 3 10.31 -7.16 29.13
N THR A 4 9.81 -7.31 30.37
CA THR A 4 9.93 -8.54 31.15
C THR A 4 8.56 -9.02 31.64
N GLY A 5 8.44 -10.31 31.90
CA GLY A 5 7.26 -10.92 32.50
C GLY A 5 5.96 -10.69 31.71
N ILE A 6 4.89 -10.33 32.41
CA ILE A 6 3.53 -10.15 31.85
C ILE A 6 3.48 -9.09 30.75
N LYS A 7 4.26 -7.99 30.87
CA LYS A 7 4.30 -6.93 29.84
C LYS A 7 4.83 -7.44 28.53
N LYS A 8 5.84 -8.32 28.55
CA LYS A 8 6.40 -8.96 27.37
C LYS A 8 5.37 -9.89 26.71
N ALA A 9 4.69 -10.71 27.51
CA ALA A 9 3.65 -11.63 27.01
C ALA A 9 2.50 -10.85 26.34
N LEU A 10 2.01 -9.79 26.97
CA LEU A 10 0.95 -8.93 26.39
C LEU A 10 1.39 -8.23 25.09
N PHE A 11 2.64 -7.81 25.01
CA PHE A 11 3.18 -7.20 23.79
C PHE A 11 3.17 -8.18 22.63
N PHE A 12 3.71 -9.40 22.84
CA PHE A 12 3.73 -10.41 21.77
C PHE A 12 2.33 -10.87 21.39
N TRP A 13 1.44 -11.06 22.36
CA TRP A 13 0.03 -11.37 22.09
C TRP A 13 -0.63 -10.30 21.21
N ALA A 14 -0.42 -9.01 21.51
CA ALA A 14 -0.98 -7.92 20.70
C ALA A 14 -0.40 -7.90 19.27
N VAL A 15 0.91 -8.16 19.12
CA VAL A 15 1.56 -8.26 17.82
C VAL A 15 1.00 -9.43 17.02
N GLU A 16 0.93 -10.63 17.60
CA GLU A 16 0.35 -11.82 16.95
C GLU A 16 -1.10 -11.62 16.53
N LEU A 17 -1.88 -10.89 17.35
CA LEU A 17 -3.23 -10.51 17.00
C LEU A 17 -3.22 -9.54 15.81
N GLY A 18 -2.34 -8.54 15.83
CA GLY A 18 -2.17 -7.59 14.73
C GLY A 18 -1.78 -8.24 13.40
N GLU A 19 -0.95 -9.30 13.44
CA GLU A 19 -0.53 -10.04 12.24
C GLU A 19 -1.69 -10.72 11.50
N LYS A 20 -2.79 -10.98 12.19
CA LYS A 20 -3.99 -11.63 11.65
C LYS A 20 -5.04 -10.63 11.16
N TRP A 21 -4.79 -9.34 11.32
CA TRP A 21 -5.76 -8.32 10.97
C TRP A 21 -6.10 -8.33 9.49
N GLU A 22 -7.39 -8.27 9.20
CA GLU A 22 -7.92 -8.07 7.85
C GLU A 22 -8.90 -6.89 7.86
N PRO A 23 -8.97 -6.12 6.77
CA PRO A 23 -9.82 -4.93 6.70
C PRO A 23 -11.31 -5.28 6.77
N TYR A 24 -12.11 -4.26 7.09
CA TYR A 24 -13.58 -4.33 7.03
C TYR A 24 -14.22 -5.36 7.97
N GLY A 25 -13.57 -5.69 9.08
CA GLY A 25 -14.12 -6.59 10.10
C GLY A 25 -14.21 -8.07 9.69
N GLN A 26 -13.44 -8.49 8.68
CA GLN A 26 -13.46 -9.87 8.16
C GLN A 26 -13.07 -10.92 9.22
N ASN A 27 -12.36 -10.52 10.27
CA ASN A 27 -11.95 -11.41 11.36
C ASN A 27 -13.09 -11.75 12.34
N GLY A 28 -14.22 -11.05 12.29
CA GLY A 28 -15.38 -11.29 13.14
C GLY A 28 -15.30 -10.66 14.54
N VAL A 29 -16.45 -10.70 15.24
CA VAL A 29 -16.69 -9.95 16.49
C VAL A 29 -15.73 -10.32 17.62
N TRP A 30 -15.38 -11.59 17.77
CA TRP A 30 -14.48 -12.03 18.83
C TRP A 30 -13.05 -11.47 18.65
N TYR A 31 -12.58 -11.45 17.42
CA TYR A 31 -11.29 -10.85 17.08
C TYR A 31 -11.30 -9.34 17.38
N GLU A 32 -12.33 -8.63 16.92
CA GLU A 32 -12.45 -7.19 17.15
C GLU A 32 -12.50 -6.82 18.64
N PHE A 33 -13.14 -7.67 19.47
CA PHE A 33 -13.12 -7.51 20.92
C PHE A 33 -11.70 -7.64 21.49
N GLN A 34 -10.95 -8.67 21.10
CA GLN A 34 -9.56 -8.83 21.52
C GLN A 34 -8.68 -7.67 21.03
N LEU A 35 -8.88 -7.24 19.79
CA LEU A 35 -8.15 -6.14 19.20
C LEU A 35 -8.42 -4.82 19.95
N SER A 36 -9.63 -4.59 20.42
CA SER A 36 -9.95 -3.42 21.23
C SER A 36 -9.16 -3.39 22.55
N ILE A 37 -8.98 -4.55 23.19
CA ILE A 37 -8.15 -4.69 24.39
C ILE A 37 -6.67 -4.43 24.07
N ALA A 38 -6.16 -5.02 22.99
CA ALA A 38 -4.78 -4.80 22.53
C ALA A 38 -4.53 -3.32 22.21
N ASN A 39 -5.48 -2.65 21.57
CA ASN A 39 -5.43 -1.23 21.27
C ASN A 39 -5.38 -0.36 22.53
N LYS A 40 -6.14 -0.72 23.57
CA LYS A 40 -6.16 0.03 24.83
C LYS A 40 -4.88 -0.18 25.66
N LEU A 41 -4.34 -1.40 25.70
CA LEU A 41 -3.24 -1.74 26.59
C LEU A 41 -1.86 -1.54 25.99
N ILE A 42 -1.71 -1.77 24.67
CA ILE A 42 -0.42 -1.82 23.99
C ILE A 42 -0.33 -0.77 22.87
N PHE A 43 -1.22 -0.80 21.88
CA PHE A 43 -1.09 0.00 20.67
C PHE A 43 -1.34 1.49 20.87
N ASN A 44 -2.08 1.89 21.92
CA ASN A 44 -2.19 3.31 22.29
C ASN A 44 -0.82 3.96 22.54
N LYS A 45 0.14 3.23 23.12
CA LYS A 45 1.50 3.75 23.37
C LYS A 45 2.27 3.98 22.07
N TRP A 46 2.00 3.18 21.05
CA TRP A 46 2.61 3.41 19.72
C TRP A 46 2.05 4.68 19.09
N ARG A 47 0.75 4.89 19.18
CA ARG A 47 0.12 6.13 18.70
C ARG A 47 0.60 7.35 19.47
N GLU A 48 0.73 7.26 20.78
CA GLU A 48 1.28 8.32 21.63
C GLU A 48 2.73 8.65 21.26
N ALA A 49 3.57 7.65 21.00
CA ALA A 49 4.95 7.83 20.55
C ALA A 49 5.05 8.56 19.19
N LEU A 50 4.02 8.44 18.35
CA LEU A 50 3.88 9.17 17.08
C LEU A 50 3.14 10.51 17.23
N GLY A 51 2.93 10.98 18.46
CA GLY A 51 2.26 12.26 18.75
C GLY A 51 0.74 12.20 18.83
N GLY A 52 0.12 11.01 18.71
CA GLY A 52 -1.32 10.79 18.92
C GLY A 52 -2.26 11.31 17.81
N ASN A 53 -1.74 12.01 16.80
CA ASN A 53 -2.54 12.72 15.80
C ASN A 53 -2.32 12.22 14.35
N VAL A 54 -1.56 11.14 14.16
CA VAL A 54 -1.34 10.57 12.82
C VAL A 54 -2.66 10.07 12.24
N LYS A 55 -3.06 10.58 11.09
CA LYS A 55 -4.28 10.18 10.38
C LYS A 55 -4.02 9.02 9.43
N ALA A 56 -2.89 9.07 8.74
CA ALA A 56 -2.42 8.00 7.87
C ALA A 56 -0.92 8.15 7.65
N VAL A 57 -0.28 7.06 7.29
CA VAL A 57 1.11 6.98 6.82
C VAL A 57 1.06 6.51 5.37
N ALA A 58 1.63 7.28 4.46
CA ALA A 58 1.81 6.85 3.09
C ALA A 58 3.10 6.03 2.98
N SER A 59 3.00 4.83 2.41
CA SER A 59 4.14 3.98 2.08
C SER A 59 4.26 3.86 0.56
N GLY A 60 5.43 4.14 0.02
CA GLY A 60 5.71 4.07 -1.41
C GLY A 60 7.19 3.79 -1.68
N SER A 61 7.57 3.71 -2.95
CA SER A 61 8.95 3.45 -3.43
C SER A 61 9.50 2.05 -3.14
N ALA A 62 8.89 1.27 -2.25
CA ALA A 62 9.22 -0.13 -1.98
C ALA A 62 7.98 -0.86 -1.44
N ALA A 63 7.88 -2.14 -1.73
CA ALA A 63 6.80 -2.96 -1.22
C ALA A 63 6.85 -3.07 0.31
N LEU A 64 5.76 -2.75 0.98
CA LEU A 64 5.62 -2.97 2.40
C LEU A 64 5.35 -4.45 2.67
N GLN A 65 6.01 -5.01 3.67
CA GLN A 65 5.69 -6.37 4.10
C GLN A 65 4.24 -6.44 4.60
N ALA A 66 3.44 -7.36 4.05
CA ALA A 66 2.04 -7.53 4.41
C ALA A 66 1.82 -7.72 5.93
N ARG A 67 2.78 -8.37 6.61
CA ARG A 67 2.80 -8.51 8.06
C ARG A 67 2.82 -7.15 8.77
N LEU A 68 3.68 -6.23 8.34
CA LEU A 68 3.78 -4.89 8.93
C LEU A 68 2.54 -4.06 8.61
N ALA A 69 2.03 -4.14 7.39
CA ALA A 69 0.78 -3.48 7.01
C ALA A 69 -0.36 -3.90 7.94
N ARG A 70 -0.52 -5.20 8.22
CA ARG A 70 -1.52 -5.72 9.16
C ARG A 70 -1.36 -5.15 10.57
N ILE A 71 -0.16 -5.26 11.14
CA ILE A 71 0.12 -4.83 12.52
C ILE A 71 -0.17 -3.34 12.71
N PHE A 72 0.30 -2.49 11.80
CA PHE A 72 0.09 -1.05 11.92
C PHE A 72 -1.39 -0.66 11.75
N ASN A 73 -2.08 -1.26 10.79
CA ASN A 73 -3.51 -1.01 10.62
C ASN A 73 -4.32 -1.54 11.82
N ALA A 74 -4.00 -2.71 12.37
CA ALA A 74 -4.57 -3.23 13.62
C ALA A 74 -4.34 -2.28 14.79
N ALA A 75 -3.18 -1.63 14.85
CA ALA A 75 -2.84 -0.63 15.86
C ALA A 75 -3.52 0.74 15.64
N GLN A 76 -4.41 0.87 14.66
CA GLN A 76 -5.05 2.13 14.28
C GLN A 76 -4.04 3.20 13.87
N ILE A 77 -2.95 2.78 13.25
CA ILE A 77 -1.98 3.61 12.55
C ILE A 77 -2.12 3.26 11.06
N PRO A 78 -3.07 3.89 10.33
CA PRO A 78 -3.35 3.49 8.96
C PRO A 78 -2.13 3.65 8.07
N VAL A 79 -1.64 2.56 7.48
CA VAL A 79 -0.58 2.58 6.50
C VAL A 79 -1.18 2.26 5.14
N LEU A 80 -1.10 3.24 4.25
CA LEU A 80 -1.67 3.18 2.90
C LEU A 80 -0.51 3.08 1.90
N GLU A 81 -0.46 1.96 1.19
CA GLU A 81 0.52 1.78 0.13
C GLU A 81 0.05 2.50 -1.14
N GLY A 82 1.00 3.12 -1.84
CA GLY A 82 0.78 3.75 -3.13
C GLY A 82 1.89 3.41 -4.11
N TYR A 83 1.56 3.48 -5.39
CA TYR A 83 2.48 3.25 -6.50
C TYR A 83 2.45 4.41 -7.47
N GLY A 84 3.63 4.70 -7.97
CA GLY A 84 3.84 5.62 -9.06
C GLY A 84 5.31 5.95 -9.24
N LEU A 85 5.56 6.75 -10.25
CA LEU A 85 6.88 7.17 -10.70
C LEU A 85 6.90 8.69 -10.85
N THR A 86 8.08 9.29 -10.97
CA THR A 86 8.21 10.71 -11.31
C THR A 86 7.41 11.04 -12.58
N GLU A 87 7.43 10.12 -13.54
CA GLU A 87 6.72 10.16 -14.81
C GLU A 87 5.19 10.14 -14.68
N THR A 88 4.65 9.80 -13.49
CA THR A 88 3.21 9.77 -13.21
C THR A 88 2.77 10.81 -12.17
N SER A 89 3.57 11.81 -11.85
CA SER A 89 3.31 13.04 -11.07
C SER A 89 2.73 12.89 -9.65
N PRO A 90 3.27 12.15 -8.73
CA PRO A 90 4.02 10.92 -8.83
C PRO A 90 3.15 9.66 -8.68
N VAL A 91 1.83 9.75 -8.40
CA VAL A 91 0.97 8.64 -7.97
C VAL A 91 0.08 8.16 -9.11
N ALA A 92 0.02 6.83 -9.30
CA ALA A 92 -0.88 6.16 -10.22
C ALA A 92 -1.96 5.35 -9.52
N SER A 93 -1.64 4.71 -8.39
CA SER A 93 -2.59 3.98 -7.55
C SER A 93 -2.30 4.19 -6.07
N VAL A 94 -3.32 4.06 -5.23
CA VAL A 94 -3.18 4.17 -3.78
C VAL A 94 -4.27 3.38 -3.06
N ASN A 95 -3.90 2.72 -1.97
CA ASN A 95 -4.85 2.13 -1.04
C ASN A 95 -5.65 3.22 -0.32
N CYS A 96 -6.97 3.04 -0.21
CA CYS A 96 -7.80 3.88 0.64
C CYS A 96 -8.92 3.05 1.27
N PHE A 97 -9.44 3.44 2.43
CA PHE A 97 -10.50 2.67 3.10
C PHE A 97 -11.88 2.93 2.52
N ASP A 98 -12.06 4.02 1.79
CA ASP A 98 -13.33 4.36 1.17
C ASP A 98 -13.70 3.35 0.07
N ASN A 99 -14.98 3.04 -0.02
CA ASN A 99 -15.52 2.13 -1.05
C ASN A 99 -14.81 0.78 -1.15
N LYS A 100 -14.29 0.27 -0.02
CA LYS A 100 -13.49 -0.96 0.03
C LYS A 100 -12.26 -0.92 -0.88
N GLY A 101 -11.63 0.24 -0.99
CA GLY A 101 -10.45 0.48 -1.83
C GLY A 101 -9.11 0.10 -1.17
N PHE A 102 -9.13 -0.68 -0.09
CA PHE A 102 -7.94 -1.13 0.62
C PHE A 102 -7.77 -2.65 0.52
N MET A 103 -6.61 -3.08 0.05
CA MET A 103 -6.23 -4.50 -0.01
C MET A 103 -4.76 -4.66 0.33
N ILE A 104 -4.47 -5.46 1.36
CA ILE A 104 -3.10 -5.74 1.80
C ILE A 104 -2.30 -6.44 0.71
N GLY A 105 -1.05 -6.03 0.52
CA GLY A 105 -0.15 -6.58 -0.50
C GLY A 105 -0.42 -6.05 -1.90
N THR A 106 -1.20 -4.98 -2.01
CA THR A 106 -1.42 -4.21 -3.24
C THR A 106 -1.17 -2.73 -2.98
N THR A 107 -1.01 -1.96 -4.03
CA THR A 107 -0.92 -0.50 -3.96
C THR A 107 -2.27 0.19 -4.18
N GLY A 108 -3.36 -0.55 -4.00
CA GLY A 108 -4.71 -0.02 -4.14
C GLY A 108 -5.19 0.10 -5.60
N ARG A 109 -6.30 0.81 -5.75
CA ARG A 109 -6.90 1.08 -7.06
C ARG A 109 -6.21 2.24 -7.76
N PRO A 110 -6.25 2.27 -9.11
CA PRO A 110 -5.86 3.47 -9.87
C PRO A 110 -6.60 4.71 -9.38
N LEU A 111 -5.92 5.85 -9.45
CA LEU A 111 -6.55 7.14 -9.14
C LEU A 111 -7.67 7.47 -10.13
N PHE A 112 -8.53 8.40 -9.74
CA PHE A 112 -9.56 8.95 -10.63
C PHE A 112 -8.93 9.45 -11.93
N ASN A 113 -9.51 9.09 -13.08
CA ASN A 113 -9.02 9.40 -14.43
C ASN A 113 -7.65 8.79 -14.80
N VAL A 114 -7.16 7.81 -14.04
CA VAL A 114 -5.97 7.03 -14.38
C VAL A 114 -6.38 5.62 -14.77
N GLU A 115 -5.97 5.20 -15.95
CA GLU A 115 -6.16 3.86 -16.45
C GLU A 115 -4.88 3.06 -16.24
N VAL A 116 -5.02 1.82 -15.75
CA VAL A 116 -3.91 0.87 -15.61
C VAL A 116 -4.30 -0.42 -16.33
N LYS A 117 -3.39 -0.95 -17.13
CA LYS A 117 -3.53 -2.29 -17.74
C LYS A 117 -2.20 -3.04 -17.63
N ILE A 118 -2.29 -4.35 -17.74
CA ILE A 118 -1.13 -5.24 -17.79
C ILE A 118 -0.92 -5.69 -19.23
N ALA A 119 0.28 -5.51 -19.75
CA ALA A 119 0.68 -5.97 -21.07
C ALA A 119 0.87 -7.50 -21.09
N GLU A 120 1.01 -8.08 -22.26
CA GLU A 120 1.19 -9.54 -22.42
C GLU A 120 2.44 -10.08 -21.71
N ASP A 121 3.48 -9.26 -21.60
CA ASP A 121 4.72 -9.58 -20.90
C ASP A 121 4.69 -9.27 -19.39
N GLY A 122 3.52 -8.86 -18.88
CA GLY A 122 3.29 -8.54 -17.47
C GLY A 122 3.63 -7.08 -17.09
N GLU A 123 4.07 -6.24 -18.03
CA GLU A 123 4.38 -4.85 -17.74
C GLU A 123 3.14 -4.05 -17.37
N ILE A 124 3.28 -3.22 -16.33
CA ILE A 124 2.25 -2.26 -15.94
C ILE A 124 2.29 -1.07 -16.92
N LEU A 125 1.17 -0.81 -17.58
CA LEU A 125 0.99 0.32 -18.47
C LEU A 125 0.02 1.32 -17.87
N ILE A 126 0.35 2.61 -17.94
CA ILE A 126 -0.43 3.69 -17.32
C ILE A 126 -0.84 4.71 -18.39
N LYS A 127 -2.08 5.17 -18.29
CA LYS A 127 -2.60 6.26 -19.11
C LYS A 127 -3.46 7.17 -18.23
N GLY A 128 -3.24 8.47 -18.32
CA GLY A 128 -3.99 9.46 -17.55
C GLY A 128 -3.36 10.83 -17.57
N PRO A 129 -4.06 11.82 -17.01
CA PRO A 129 -3.58 13.21 -16.99
C PRO A 129 -2.36 13.43 -16.08
N ASN A 130 -2.05 12.46 -15.22
CA ASN A 130 -0.87 12.45 -14.35
C ASN A 130 0.41 12.00 -15.06
N VAL A 131 0.30 11.41 -16.26
CA VAL A 131 1.47 10.98 -17.05
C VAL A 131 2.19 12.17 -17.63
N MET A 132 3.52 12.18 -17.53
CA MET A 132 4.38 13.24 -18.07
C MET A 132 4.17 13.47 -19.57
N LEU A 133 4.50 14.66 -20.06
CA LEU A 133 4.52 14.96 -21.49
C LEU A 133 5.72 14.30 -22.20
N GLY A 134 6.80 14.05 -21.48
CA GLY A 134 8.02 13.44 -21.99
C GLY A 134 9.25 13.87 -21.23
N TYR A 135 10.39 13.28 -21.56
CA TYR A 135 11.71 13.66 -21.02
C TYR A 135 12.24 14.91 -21.71
N TYR A 136 12.72 15.87 -20.91
CA TYR A 136 13.22 17.15 -21.40
C TYR A 136 14.41 16.96 -22.38
N ASN A 137 14.27 17.49 -23.57
CA ASN A 137 15.26 17.38 -24.67
C ASN A 137 15.65 15.93 -25.06
N ARG A 138 14.80 14.95 -24.72
CA ARG A 138 15.04 13.55 -25.05
C ARG A 138 13.80 12.90 -25.68
N PRO A 139 13.44 13.33 -26.93
CA PRO A 139 12.32 12.72 -27.64
C PRO A 139 12.55 11.24 -27.97
N ASP A 140 13.80 10.81 -28.10
CA ASP A 140 14.23 9.44 -28.29
C ASP A 140 13.77 8.57 -27.12
N LEU A 141 14.15 8.92 -25.88
CA LEU A 141 13.73 8.20 -24.67
C LEU A 141 12.22 8.29 -24.43
N THR A 142 11.62 9.42 -24.76
CA THR A 142 10.17 9.59 -24.64
C THR A 142 9.44 8.59 -25.53
N ALA A 143 9.88 8.42 -26.79
CA ALA A 143 9.28 7.45 -27.72
C ALA A 143 9.48 5.99 -27.29
N GLU A 144 10.54 5.69 -26.54
CA GLU A 144 10.76 4.35 -25.99
C GLU A 144 9.71 3.95 -24.95
N VAL A 145 9.27 4.90 -24.12
CA VAL A 145 8.34 4.65 -23.00
C VAL A 145 6.90 5.06 -23.27
N MET A 146 6.66 5.92 -24.27
CA MET A 146 5.32 6.37 -24.65
C MET A 146 4.91 5.73 -25.98
N LYS A 147 4.07 4.68 -25.90
CA LYS A 147 3.62 3.93 -27.09
C LYS A 147 2.10 3.82 -27.09
N ASP A 148 1.47 4.10 -28.20
CA ASP A 148 0.03 3.99 -28.43
C ASP A 148 -0.83 4.68 -27.35
N GLY A 149 -0.30 5.82 -26.81
CA GLY A 149 -0.96 6.59 -25.75
C GLY A 149 -0.84 6.00 -24.36
N TRP A 150 0.02 5.00 -24.17
CA TRP A 150 0.32 4.38 -22.87
C TRP A 150 1.77 4.64 -22.47
N PHE A 151 1.96 4.91 -21.19
CA PHE A 151 3.27 4.97 -20.57
C PHE A 151 3.68 3.57 -20.11
N HIS A 152 4.81 3.11 -20.60
CA HIS A 152 5.47 1.85 -20.26
C HIS A 152 6.36 2.06 -19.04
N THR A 153 5.96 1.49 -17.89
CA THR A 153 6.59 1.80 -16.60
C THR A 153 7.92 1.09 -16.36
N GLY A 154 8.16 -0.01 -17.04
CA GLY A 154 9.27 -0.92 -16.73
C GLY A 154 9.03 -1.77 -15.48
N ASP A 155 7.90 -1.64 -14.81
CA ASP A 155 7.53 -2.46 -13.66
C ASP A 155 6.58 -3.60 -14.09
N ILE A 156 6.74 -4.77 -13.49
CA ILE A 156 5.92 -5.95 -13.72
C ILE A 156 4.88 -6.07 -12.61
N GLY A 157 3.65 -6.44 -12.96
CA GLY A 157 2.59 -6.56 -11.97
C GLY A 157 1.33 -7.25 -12.48
N GLU A 158 0.32 -7.20 -11.64
CA GLU A 158 -0.99 -7.78 -11.92
C GLU A 158 -2.12 -6.89 -11.38
N LEU A 159 -3.33 -7.04 -11.91
CA LEU A 159 -4.55 -6.48 -11.35
C LEU A 159 -5.27 -7.57 -10.55
N VAL A 160 -5.14 -7.51 -9.23
CA VAL A 160 -5.86 -8.41 -8.31
C VAL A 160 -7.34 -8.04 -8.33
N ASN A 161 -8.20 -9.04 -8.51
CA ASN A 161 -9.66 -8.86 -8.70
C ASN A 161 -10.03 -7.90 -9.84
N GLY A 162 -9.12 -7.67 -10.79
CA GLY A 162 -9.33 -6.77 -11.93
C GLY A 162 -9.25 -5.28 -11.61
N GLU A 163 -8.91 -4.88 -10.37
CA GLU A 163 -8.97 -3.48 -9.95
C GLU A 163 -7.83 -3.02 -9.02
N PHE A 164 -7.18 -3.92 -8.29
CA PHE A 164 -6.10 -3.56 -7.37
C PHE A 164 -4.73 -3.80 -7.99
N VAL A 165 -3.91 -2.77 -8.08
CA VAL A 165 -2.56 -2.86 -8.65
C VAL A 165 -1.63 -3.55 -7.65
N LYS A 166 -0.93 -4.58 -8.11
CA LYS A 166 0.12 -5.26 -7.35
C LYS A 166 1.38 -5.34 -8.19
N ILE A 167 2.46 -4.77 -7.68
CA ILE A 167 3.78 -4.85 -8.28
C ILE A 167 4.42 -6.15 -7.83
N THR A 168 4.96 -6.92 -8.77
CA THR A 168 5.58 -8.21 -8.49
C THR A 168 7.08 -8.21 -8.77
N ASP A 169 7.54 -7.41 -9.74
CA ASP A 169 8.95 -7.33 -10.13
C ASP A 169 9.23 -6.03 -10.89
N ARG A 170 10.46 -5.85 -11.31
CA ARG A 170 10.89 -4.82 -12.23
C ARG A 170 11.51 -5.46 -13.47
N LYS A 171 11.19 -4.93 -14.67
CA LYS A 171 11.88 -5.34 -15.89
C LYS A 171 13.37 -5.10 -15.71
N LYS A 172 14.17 -6.13 -15.94
CA LYS A 172 15.62 -5.97 -15.97
C LYS A 172 15.96 -5.09 -17.19
N GLU A 173 16.76 -4.08 -16.95
CA GLU A 173 17.43 -3.34 -17.99
C GLU A 173 18.46 -4.22 -18.71
#